data_db8e215e662b2b8eb1c115dd51062880
#
_entry.id   db8e215e662b2b8eb1c115dd51062880
#
_cell.length_a   1.000
_cell.length_b   1.000
_cell.length_c   1.000
_cell.angle_alpha   90.00
_cell.angle_beta   90.00
_cell.angle_gamma   90.00
#
_symmetry.space_group_name_H-M   'P 1'
#
loop_
_entity.id
_entity.type
_entity.pdbx_description
1 polymer ?
#
loop_
_entity_poly.entity_id
_entity_poly.type
_entity_poly.pdbx_seq_one_letter_code
_entity_poly.pdbx_strand_id
1 'polypeptide(L)'
;MAARLSRAHRSNAGFTLVELATIAVLIVLILAAAFPKVHSAYSAETVREARYLTEAYLTTARAASVQKGRTTVFHSAGQRVWVTTDSSGVQVSYRAAVRLDSAYNVTMTASRDSIVFNGRGIAVGLSGSQTITLSKTGITKSICVSALGAILQGGCVS
;
A
#
# COMPACT_ATOMS: atom_id res chain seq x y z
N MET A 1 58.50 -19.12 49.51
CA MET A 1 57.15 -18.57 49.71
C MET A 1 56.39 -18.87 48.46
N ALA A 2 55.55 -19.94 48.41
CA ALA A 2 54.83 -20.36 47.20
C ALA A 2 53.33 -19.94 47.32
N ALA A 3 52.91 -19.00 46.51
CA ALA A 3 51.53 -18.55 46.45
C ALA A 3 50.68 -19.56 45.67
N ARG A 4 49.73 -20.22 46.35
CA ARG A 4 48.76 -21.12 45.77
C ARG A 4 47.69 -20.25 45.09
N LEU A 5 47.64 -20.25 43.74
CA LEU A 5 46.55 -19.70 42.96
C LEU A 5 45.33 -20.65 43.06
N SER A 6 44.33 -20.24 43.82
CA SER A 6 43.02 -20.90 43.88
C SER A 6 42.30 -20.72 42.56
N ARG A 7 42.16 -21.80 41.77
CA ARG A 7 41.30 -21.82 40.59
C ARG A 7 39.83 -21.83 41.06
N ALA A 8 39.13 -20.71 40.84
CA ALA A 8 37.69 -20.66 40.99
C ALA A 8 37.04 -21.62 39.97
N HIS A 9 36.43 -22.69 40.47
CA HIS A 9 35.68 -23.66 39.69
C HIS A 9 34.38 -22.95 39.26
N ARG A 10 34.29 -22.49 38.00
CA ARG A 10 33.03 -22.05 37.43
C ARG A 10 32.14 -23.28 37.28
N SER A 11 31.11 -23.40 38.11
CA SER A 11 30.06 -24.39 37.96
C SER A 11 29.27 -24.06 36.68
N ASN A 12 29.42 -24.85 35.63
CA ASN A 12 28.54 -24.84 34.49
C ASN A 12 27.17 -25.42 34.93
N ALA A 13 26.31 -24.59 35.48
CA ALA A 13 24.93 -24.96 35.71
C ALA A 13 24.24 -25.08 34.34
N GLY A 14 24.02 -26.32 33.90
CA GLY A 14 23.22 -26.60 32.69
C GLY A 14 21.73 -26.32 32.97
N PHE A 15 21.01 -25.85 31.98
CA PHE A 15 19.55 -25.66 32.06
C PHE A 15 18.85 -27.00 32.31
N THR A 16 17.88 -27.02 33.21
CA THR A 16 17.05 -28.19 33.42
C THR A 16 16.02 -28.35 32.29
N LEU A 17 15.63 -29.60 32.03
CA LEU A 17 14.58 -29.88 31.00
C LEU A 17 13.27 -29.18 31.33
N VAL A 18 12.91 -29.05 32.61
CA VAL A 18 11.72 -28.34 33.09
C VAL A 18 11.80 -26.83 32.80
N GLU A 19 12.99 -26.25 33.02
CA GLU A 19 13.20 -24.81 32.75
C GLU A 19 13.06 -24.49 31.26
N LEU A 20 13.59 -25.36 30.39
CA LEU A 20 13.43 -25.25 28.95
C LEU A 20 11.96 -25.41 28.51
N ALA A 21 11.22 -26.34 29.11
CA ALA A 21 9.80 -26.54 28.84
C ALA A 21 8.96 -25.34 29.28
N THR A 22 9.23 -24.77 30.45
CA THR A 22 8.48 -23.58 30.94
C THR A 22 8.75 -22.35 30.06
N ILE A 23 9.99 -22.12 29.62
CA ILE A 23 10.32 -21.05 28.69
C ILE A 23 9.59 -21.24 27.36
N ALA A 24 9.56 -22.45 26.81
CA ALA A 24 8.85 -22.73 25.55
C ALA A 24 7.35 -22.42 25.66
N VAL A 25 6.70 -22.81 26.76
CA VAL A 25 5.28 -22.50 27.01
C VAL A 25 5.05 -20.99 27.08
N LEU A 26 5.89 -20.25 27.79
CA LEU A 26 5.78 -18.79 27.91
C LEU A 26 5.93 -18.10 26.53
N ILE A 27 6.89 -18.55 25.72
CA ILE A 27 7.09 -18.02 24.36
C ILE A 27 5.83 -18.23 23.50
N VAL A 28 5.24 -19.44 23.53
CA VAL A 28 4.03 -19.75 22.77
C VAL A 28 2.85 -18.85 23.19
N LEU A 29 2.68 -18.62 24.50
CA LEU A 29 1.61 -17.75 25.00
C LEU A 29 1.79 -16.29 24.53
N ILE A 30 3.02 -15.77 24.58
CA ILE A 30 3.34 -14.42 24.10
C ILE A 30 3.08 -14.30 22.59
N LEU A 31 3.53 -15.28 21.80
CA LEU A 31 3.33 -15.30 20.36
C LEU A 31 1.83 -15.38 19.99
N ALA A 32 1.05 -16.19 20.70
CA ALA A 32 -0.38 -16.31 20.48
C ALA A 32 -1.12 -14.97 20.69
N ALA A 33 -0.71 -14.19 21.68
CA ALA A 33 -1.29 -12.87 21.95
C ALA A 33 -0.82 -11.78 20.96
N ALA A 34 0.39 -11.89 20.43
CA ALA A 34 0.99 -10.91 19.52
C ALA A 34 0.52 -11.09 18.05
N PHE A 35 0.28 -12.33 17.64
CA PHE A 35 -0.01 -12.71 16.25
C PHE A 35 -1.14 -11.90 15.59
N PRO A 36 -2.34 -11.73 16.20
CA PRO A 36 -3.43 -10.98 15.56
C PRO A 36 -3.10 -9.51 15.34
N LYS A 37 -2.32 -8.88 16.22
CA LYS A 37 -1.90 -7.48 16.09
C LYS A 37 -0.92 -7.28 14.93
N VAL A 38 0.03 -8.19 14.78
CA VAL A 38 1.00 -8.16 13.68
C VAL A 38 0.30 -8.34 12.33
N HIS A 39 -0.65 -9.26 12.25
CA HIS A 39 -1.40 -9.50 11.01
C HIS A 39 -2.24 -8.28 10.59
N SER A 40 -2.89 -7.61 11.52
CA SER A 40 -3.67 -6.39 11.20
C SER A 40 -2.78 -5.23 10.78
N ALA A 41 -1.62 -5.05 11.46
CA ALA A 41 -0.65 -4.02 11.09
C ALA A 41 -0.08 -4.26 9.67
N TYR A 42 0.24 -5.49 9.32
CA TYR A 42 0.68 -5.86 7.98
C TYR A 42 -0.37 -5.57 6.91
N SER A 43 -1.64 -5.89 7.18
CA SER A 43 -2.75 -5.60 6.27
C SER A 43 -2.95 -4.10 6.07
N ALA A 44 -2.81 -3.30 7.14
CA ALA A 44 -2.91 -1.85 7.06
C ALA A 44 -1.80 -1.22 6.20
N GLU A 45 -0.57 -1.71 6.35
CA GLU A 45 0.56 -1.23 5.55
C GLU A 45 0.40 -1.60 4.07
N THR A 46 -0.04 -2.81 3.77
CA THR A 46 -0.29 -3.25 2.39
C THR A 46 -1.34 -2.36 1.68
N VAL A 47 -2.45 -2.01 2.36
CA VAL A 47 -3.46 -1.09 1.81
C VAL A 47 -2.89 0.31 1.61
N ARG A 48 -2.02 0.75 2.52
CA ARG A 48 -1.34 2.04 2.44
C ARG A 48 -0.39 2.12 1.24
N GLU A 49 0.41 1.08 1.01
CA GLU A 49 1.29 0.95 -0.17
C GLU A 49 0.50 0.96 -1.48
N ALA A 50 -0.58 0.18 -1.57
CA ALA A 50 -1.45 0.16 -2.74
C ALA A 50 -2.08 1.54 -3.00
N ARG A 51 -2.44 2.27 -1.95
CA ARG A 51 -2.92 3.65 -2.06
C ARG A 51 -1.84 4.57 -2.62
N TYR A 52 -0.63 4.56 -2.06
CA TYR A 52 0.47 5.39 -2.56
C TYR A 52 0.81 5.09 -4.02
N LEU A 53 0.79 3.81 -4.41
CA LEU A 53 0.97 3.43 -5.81
C LEU A 53 -0.12 4.07 -6.69
N THR A 54 -1.39 3.94 -6.30
CA THR A 54 -2.52 4.49 -7.06
C THR A 54 -2.45 6.02 -7.15
N GLU A 55 -2.12 6.71 -6.06
CA GLU A 55 -1.87 8.15 -6.03
C GLU A 55 -0.72 8.56 -6.98
N ALA A 56 0.37 7.77 -7.00
CA ALA A 56 1.49 8.00 -7.92
C ALA A 56 1.10 7.86 -9.38
N TYR A 57 0.21 6.91 -9.72
CA TYR A 57 -0.33 6.77 -11.07
C TYR A 57 -1.23 7.95 -11.47
N LEU A 58 -2.11 8.39 -10.56
CA LEU A 58 -2.94 9.59 -10.76
C LEU A 58 -2.09 10.85 -10.96
N THR A 59 -1.12 11.07 -10.09
CA THR A 59 -0.20 12.20 -10.17
C THR A 59 0.62 12.16 -11.46
N THR A 60 1.07 10.98 -11.87
CA THR A 60 1.79 10.78 -13.13
C THR A 60 0.88 11.11 -14.33
N ALA A 61 -0.37 10.66 -14.33
CA ALA A 61 -1.32 10.96 -15.41
C ALA A 61 -1.55 12.46 -15.54
N ARG A 62 -1.78 13.14 -14.41
CA ARG A 62 -1.96 14.60 -14.38
C ARG A 62 -0.70 15.34 -14.84
N ALA A 63 0.46 14.98 -14.33
CA ALA A 63 1.73 15.60 -14.70
C ALA A 63 2.04 15.39 -16.20
N ALA A 64 1.83 14.18 -16.72
CA ALA A 64 2.02 13.87 -18.12
C ALA A 64 1.09 14.69 -19.02
N SER A 65 -0.17 14.90 -18.61
CA SER A 65 -1.11 15.72 -19.37
C SER A 65 -0.63 17.16 -19.50
N VAL A 66 -0.14 17.75 -18.42
CA VAL A 66 0.40 19.12 -18.39
C VAL A 66 1.69 19.23 -19.18
N GLN A 67 2.65 18.32 -18.96
CA GLN A 67 3.95 18.33 -19.62
C GLN A 67 3.85 18.18 -21.14
N LYS A 68 2.94 17.32 -21.60
CA LYS A 68 2.75 17.06 -23.03
C LYS A 68 1.71 17.99 -23.69
N GLY A 69 0.97 18.76 -22.89
CA GLY A 69 -0.16 19.58 -23.38
C GLY A 69 -1.27 18.75 -24.03
N ARG A 70 -1.39 17.45 -23.67
CA ARG A 70 -2.29 16.49 -24.31
C ARG A 70 -3.16 15.76 -23.29
N THR A 71 -4.22 15.14 -23.79
CA THR A 71 -5.11 14.32 -22.96
C THR A 71 -4.37 13.06 -22.47
N THR A 72 -4.44 12.83 -21.17
CA THR A 72 -3.92 11.62 -20.53
C THR A 72 -5.02 10.98 -19.70
N VAL A 73 -5.12 9.68 -19.77
CA VAL A 73 -6.16 8.91 -19.08
C VAL A 73 -5.53 8.01 -18.03
N PHE A 74 -5.98 8.17 -16.79
CA PHE A 74 -5.77 7.19 -15.74
C PHE A 74 -6.90 6.17 -15.80
N HIS A 75 -6.56 4.92 -15.79
CA HIS A 75 -7.51 3.82 -15.81
C HIS A 75 -7.47 3.06 -14.48
N SER A 76 -8.66 2.66 -13.99
CA SER A 76 -8.88 1.92 -12.74
C SER A 76 -9.95 0.85 -12.95
N ALA A 77 -9.67 -0.14 -13.78
CA ALA A 77 -10.62 -1.19 -14.11
C ALA A 77 -10.02 -2.59 -13.87
N GLY A 78 -10.87 -3.54 -13.45
CA GLY A 78 -10.49 -4.95 -13.27
C GLY A 78 -9.33 -5.15 -12.29
N GLN A 79 -9.32 -4.43 -11.17
CA GLN A 79 -8.26 -4.47 -10.15
C GLN A 79 -6.87 -4.04 -10.67
N ARG A 80 -6.84 -3.26 -11.77
CA ARG A 80 -5.61 -2.76 -12.41
C ARG A 80 -5.62 -1.24 -12.47
N VAL A 81 -4.43 -0.67 -12.37
CA VAL A 81 -4.20 0.75 -12.64
C VAL A 81 -3.15 0.91 -13.72
N TRP A 82 -3.41 1.79 -14.70
CA TRP A 82 -2.46 2.14 -15.76
C TRP A 82 -2.74 3.52 -16.30
N VAL A 83 -1.81 4.06 -17.07
CA VAL A 83 -1.92 5.39 -17.65
C VAL A 83 -1.67 5.31 -19.16
N THR A 84 -2.57 5.93 -19.91
CA THR A 84 -2.39 6.14 -21.36
C THR A 84 -2.37 7.62 -21.67
N THR A 85 -1.69 8.00 -22.73
CA THR A 85 -1.67 9.38 -23.25
C THR A 85 -2.09 9.39 -24.70
N ASP A 86 -2.78 10.43 -25.11
CA ASP A 86 -3.12 10.62 -26.51
C ASP A 86 -1.88 11.01 -27.31
N SER A 87 -1.61 10.28 -28.40
CA SER A 87 -0.60 10.62 -29.37
C SER A 87 -1.21 10.61 -30.77
N SER A 88 -1.59 11.78 -31.25
CA SER A 88 -2.20 11.95 -32.58
C SER A 88 -3.49 11.15 -32.80
N GLY A 89 -4.36 11.11 -31.78
CA GLY A 89 -5.63 10.37 -31.80
C GLY A 89 -5.50 8.89 -31.44
N VAL A 90 -4.30 8.42 -31.08
CA VAL A 90 -4.05 7.04 -30.65
C VAL A 90 -3.67 7.03 -29.16
N GLN A 91 -4.32 6.16 -28.40
CA GLN A 91 -3.99 5.95 -26.98
C GLN A 91 -2.72 5.11 -26.86
N VAL A 92 -1.65 5.72 -26.38
CA VAL A 92 -0.36 5.05 -26.16
C VAL A 92 -0.14 4.81 -24.68
N SER A 93 0.34 3.63 -24.30
CA SER A 93 0.70 3.33 -22.93
C SER A 93 1.79 4.28 -22.44
N TYR A 94 1.51 5.03 -21.39
CA TYR A 94 2.49 5.91 -20.74
C TYR A 94 3.11 5.25 -19.51
N ARG A 95 2.31 4.48 -18.78
CA ARG A 95 2.75 3.69 -17.63
C ARG A 95 2.06 2.33 -17.65
N ALA A 96 2.85 1.27 -17.54
CA ALA A 96 2.37 -0.11 -17.59
C ALA A 96 1.32 -0.40 -16.53
N ALA A 97 0.42 -1.33 -16.82
CA ALA A 97 -0.61 -1.76 -15.91
C ALA A 97 -0.02 -2.55 -14.72
N VAL A 98 -0.47 -2.20 -13.51
CA VAL A 98 -0.18 -2.97 -12.29
C VAL A 98 -1.49 -3.52 -11.75
N ARG A 99 -1.49 -4.80 -11.40
CA ARG A 99 -2.61 -5.49 -10.75
C ARG A 99 -2.47 -5.35 -9.25
N LEU A 100 -3.44 -4.72 -8.60
CA LEU A 100 -3.44 -4.49 -7.15
C LEU A 100 -3.83 -5.75 -6.37
N ASP A 101 -4.69 -6.59 -6.96
CA ASP A 101 -5.10 -7.87 -6.39
C ASP A 101 -3.92 -8.85 -6.24
N SER A 102 -3.09 -8.98 -7.27
CA SER A 102 -1.96 -9.90 -7.26
C SER A 102 -0.71 -9.33 -6.56
N ALA A 103 -0.47 -8.02 -6.70
CA ALA A 103 0.73 -7.38 -6.12
C ALA A 103 0.60 -7.11 -4.62
N TYR A 104 -0.60 -6.72 -4.16
CA TYR A 104 -0.85 -6.28 -2.78
C TYR A 104 -1.93 -7.08 -2.06
N ASN A 105 -2.61 -8.01 -2.77
CA ASN A 105 -3.79 -8.69 -2.25
C ASN A 105 -4.83 -7.71 -1.67
N VAL A 106 -5.12 -6.64 -2.45
CA VAL A 106 -6.01 -5.53 -2.11
C VAL A 106 -7.12 -5.46 -3.14
N THR A 107 -8.35 -5.25 -2.69
CA THR A 107 -9.50 -5.01 -3.56
C THR A 107 -9.66 -3.52 -3.80
N MET A 108 -9.76 -3.12 -5.06
CA MET A 108 -10.01 -1.75 -5.48
C MET A 108 -11.47 -1.59 -5.93
N THR A 109 -12.13 -0.55 -5.44
CA THR A 109 -13.44 -0.10 -5.93
C THR A 109 -13.33 1.35 -6.35
N ALA A 110 -13.65 1.64 -7.59
CA ALA A 110 -13.65 2.99 -8.11
C ALA A 110 -15.06 3.35 -8.61
N SER A 111 -15.49 4.58 -8.42
CA SER A 111 -16.80 5.06 -8.90
C SER A 111 -16.85 5.16 -10.42
N ARG A 112 -15.69 5.17 -11.09
CA ARG A 112 -15.53 5.07 -12.56
C ARG A 112 -14.27 4.32 -12.92
N ASP A 113 -14.26 3.72 -14.10
CA ASP A 113 -13.13 2.95 -14.61
C ASP A 113 -11.98 3.80 -15.16
N SER A 114 -12.21 5.12 -15.34
CA SER A 114 -11.18 6.01 -15.86
C SER A 114 -11.38 7.45 -15.44
N ILE A 115 -10.28 8.20 -15.35
CA ILE A 115 -10.24 9.65 -15.13
C ILE A 115 -9.40 10.26 -16.23
N VAL A 116 -10.00 11.20 -16.97
CA VAL A 116 -9.37 11.88 -18.10
C VAL A 116 -8.84 13.23 -17.66
N PHE A 117 -7.54 13.47 -17.84
CA PHE A 117 -6.91 14.77 -17.61
C PHE A 117 -6.64 15.47 -18.95
N ASN A 118 -7.09 16.70 -19.09
CA ASN A 118 -6.74 17.53 -20.25
C ASN A 118 -5.33 18.12 -20.14
N GLY A 119 -4.82 18.76 -21.18
CA GLY A 119 -3.50 19.39 -21.20
C GLY A 119 -3.26 20.49 -20.15
N ARG A 120 -4.27 20.88 -19.37
CA ARG A 120 -4.16 21.80 -18.22
C ARG A 120 -4.13 21.06 -16.88
N GLY A 121 -4.20 19.73 -16.88
CA GLY A 121 -4.25 18.91 -15.67
C GLY A 121 -5.60 18.93 -14.94
N ILE A 122 -6.66 19.35 -15.62
CA ILE A 122 -8.04 19.36 -15.10
C ILE A 122 -8.68 18.02 -15.47
N ALA A 123 -9.37 17.42 -14.52
CA ALA A 123 -10.12 16.19 -14.76
C ALA A 123 -11.42 16.53 -15.51
N VAL A 124 -11.53 16.05 -16.74
CA VAL A 124 -12.68 16.35 -17.61
C VAL A 124 -13.69 15.20 -17.60
N GLY A 125 -14.97 15.56 -17.84
CA GLY A 125 -16.06 14.57 -17.84
C GLY A 125 -16.49 14.10 -16.47
N LEU A 126 -16.00 14.72 -15.38
CA LEU A 126 -16.46 14.47 -14.02
C LEU A 126 -17.59 15.44 -13.67
N SER A 127 -18.77 14.90 -13.34
CA SER A 127 -19.89 15.67 -12.79
C SER A 127 -19.73 16.00 -11.30
N GLY A 128 -18.58 15.65 -10.69
CA GLY A 128 -18.27 15.81 -9.28
C GLY A 128 -16.93 15.16 -8.94
N SER A 129 -16.70 14.93 -7.66
CA SER A 129 -15.51 14.24 -7.19
C SER A 129 -15.60 12.73 -7.43
N GLN A 130 -14.46 12.10 -7.69
CA GLN A 130 -14.32 10.65 -7.84
C GLN A 130 -13.65 10.04 -6.61
N THR A 131 -14.21 8.96 -6.10
CA THR A 131 -13.59 8.20 -5.02
C THR A 131 -13.04 6.86 -5.54
N ILE A 132 -11.80 6.57 -5.20
CA ILE A 132 -11.17 5.26 -5.39
C ILE A 132 -10.92 4.71 -3.98
N THR A 133 -11.46 3.54 -3.70
CA THR A 133 -11.38 2.88 -2.40
C THR A 133 -10.57 1.60 -2.52
N LEU A 134 -9.63 1.41 -1.62
CA LEU A 134 -8.75 0.25 -1.52
C LEU A 134 -9.02 -0.44 -0.19
N SER A 135 -9.25 -1.74 -0.20
CA SER A 135 -9.62 -2.51 0.99
C SER A 135 -8.93 -3.85 1.08
N LYS A 136 -8.62 -4.26 2.32
CA LYS A 136 -8.10 -5.58 2.66
C LYS A 136 -8.47 -5.91 4.10
N THR A 137 -9.07 -7.07 4.34
CA THR A 137 -9.41 -7.57 5.70
C THR A 137 -10.11 -6.53 6.58
N GLY A 138 -11.08 -5.77 6.02
CA GLY A 138 -11.82 -4.74 6.75
C GLY A 138 -11.12 -3.38 6.88
N ILE A 139 -9.85 -3.27 6.50
CA ILE A 139 -9.11 -2.01 6.48
C ILE A 139 -9.33 -1.34 5.14
N THR A 140 -9.77 -0.08 5.17
CA THR A 140 -10.11 0.68 3.96
C THR A 140 -9.35 2.00 3.93
N LYS A 141 -8.83 2.36 2.75
CA LYS A 141 -8.25 3.67 2.45
C LYS A 141 -8.84 4.19 1.14
N SER A 142 -9.11 5.48 1.09
CA SER A 142 -9.71 6.12 -0.10
C SER A 142 -8.82 7.24 -0.62
N ILE A 143 -8.98 7.51 -1.92
CA ILE A 143 -8.39 8.62 -2.64
C ILE A 143 -9.54 9.38 -3.28
N CYS A 144 -9.56 10.70 -3.12
CA CYS A 144 -10.51 11.57 -3.80
C CYS A 144 -9.84 12.33 -4.94
N VAL A 145 -10.45 12.34 -6.11
CA VAL A 145 -10.04 13.16 -7.25
C VAL A 145 -11.16 14.16 -7.55
N SER A 146 -10.87 15.44 -7.38
CA SER A 146 -11.84 16.50 -7.69
C SER A 146 -11.96 16.76 -9.19
N ALA A 147 -13.04 17.41 -9.60
CA ALA A 147 -13.22 17.85 -10.98
C ALA A 147 -12.10 18.80 -11.48
N LEU A 148 -11.44 19.52 -10.59
CA LEU A 148 -10.27 20.35 -10.90
C LEU A 148 -8.96 19.55 -11.04
N GLY A 149 -9.00 18.23 -10.88
CA GLY A 149 -7.83 17.36 -10.93
C GLY A 149 -7.00 17.36 -9.65
N ALA A 150 -7.49 17.91 -8.54
CA ALA A 150 -6.82 17.78 -7.25
C ALA A 150 -6.98 16.35 -6.73
N ILE A 151 -5.87 15.77 -6.28
CA ILE A 151 -5.79 14.42 -5.71
C ILE A 151 -5.65 14.57 -4.20
N LEU A 152 -6.63 14.12 -3.46
CA LEU A 152 -6.72 14.27 -2.00
C LEU A 152 -6.72 12.89 -1.35
N GLN A 153 -6.07 12.80 -0.20
CA GLN A 153 -6.11 11.59 0.63
C GLN A 153 -7.39 11.56 1.44
N GLY A 154 -8.07 10.42 1.44
CA GLY A 154 -9.35 10.24 2.10
C GLY A 154 -10.52 10.19 1.13
N GLY A 155 -11.75 10.07 1.67
CA GLY A 155 -12.97 10.14 0.88
C GLY A 155 -13.24 11.56 0.40
N CYS A 156 -13.98 11.68 -0.69
CA CYS A 156 -14.46 12.99 -1.14
C CYS A 156 -15.46 13.53 -0.12
N VAL A 157 -15.21 14.73 0.38
CA VAL A 157 -16.19 15.47 1.18
C VAL A 157 -17.15 16.08 0.16
N SER A 158 -18.44 15.73 0.28
CA SER A 158 -19.54 16.31 -0.50
C SER A 158 -19.87 17.69 -0.01
#